data_8e599da844980c135c38b56244f55e4f
#
_entry.id   8e599da844980c135c38b56244f55e4f
#
_cell.length_a   1.000
_cell.length_b   1.000
_cell.length_c   1.000
_cell.angle_alpha   90.00
_cell.angle_beta   90.00
_cell.angle_gamma   90.00
#
_symmetry.space_group_name_H-M   'P 1'
#
loop_
_entity.id
_entity.type
_entity.pdbx_description
1 polymer ?
#
loop_
_entity_poly.entity_id
_entity_poly.type
_entity_poly.pdbx_seq_one_letter_code
_entity_poly.pdbx_strand_id
1 'polypeptide(L)'
;MLPIVRRLVASLVTAAALALTVHLASLFAFSIANSFAPESLGQMNSYFLPASLLAFVIYFLFALVGALRLWYTALSSGVVAGVVAPLVGSLVGAVAAGATITADIAAPLVGTLLTVNLVFLVTSVVTTATLGRRVWAALEGPTGSPRTERFALVRPPSPNLADGVVTHIDRAAIDTDLADSQWDDYVAALADNGFTTVEVDAAPDLADSVFVEDAVVVFDGLAVIANPGHESRRGEIVAAEASVTALGLDIARIEAPGTLDGGDVLKVGSTVYVGRGGRTNAEGIRQLRAILGARGYTVVAVPVSKVLHLKSAVTALPDGTVIGYPPLVDDPAVFDRFLAVPEEAGAHVVVLADDTVLMAASAPQSAALVESLGYRVVVVDISEFEKLEGCVTCLSVRVRP
;
A
#
# COMPACT_ATOMS: atom_id res chain seq x y z
N MET A 1 3.27 5.18 -20.49
CA MET A 1 3.40 6.66 -20.55
C MET A 1 4.62 7.04 -19.72
N LEU A 2 5.53 7.90 -20.20
CA LEU A 2 6.71 8.32 -19.43
C LEU A 2 6.27 8.93 -18.09
N PRO A 3 6.97 8.65 -16.96
CA PRO A 3 6.57 9.11 -15.61
C PRO A 3 6.35 10.64 -15.55
N ILE A 4 7.19 11.39 -16.24
CA ILE A 4 7.08 12.87 -16.32
C ILE A 4 5.77 13.30 -16.98
N VAL A 5 5.37 12.65 -18.09
CA VAL A 5 4.12 12.99 -18.80
C VAL A 5 2.91 12.67 -17.94
N ARG A 6 2.94 11.54 -17.22
CA ARG A 6 1.88 11.15 -16.29
C ARG A 6 1.72 12.15 -15.15
N ARG A 7 2.83 12.60 -14.55
CA ARG A 7 2.83 13.62 -13.50
C ARG A 7 2.33 14.97 -14.00
N LEU A 8 2.71 15.38 -15.19
CA LEU A 8 2.22 16.60 -15.82
C LEU A 8 0.70 16.54 -16.04
N VAL A 9 0.19 15.43 -16.59
CA VAL A 9 -1.25 15.22 -16.80
C VAL A 9 -2.01 15.20 -15.48
N ALA A 10 -1.52 14.46 -14.49
CA ALA A 10 -2.13 14.40 -13.15
C ALA A 10 -2.21 15.79 -12.52
N SER A 11 -1.12 16.56 -12.59
CA SER A 11 -1.07 17.93 -12.04
C SER A 11 -2.01 18.87 -12.78
N LEU A 12 -2.08 18.79 -14.11
CA LEU A 12 -2.95 19.63 -14.93
C LEU A 12 -4.44 19.36 -14.65
N VAL A 13 -4.83 18.08 -14.66
CA VAL A 13 -6.23 17.69 -14.42
C VAL A 13 -6.66 18.02 -12.99
N THR A 14 -5.80 17.76 -12.01
CA THR A 14 -6.09 18.07 -10.61
C THR A 14 -6.23 19.57 -10.39
N ALA A 15 -5.33 20.38 -10.95
CA ALA A 15 -5.39 21.84 -10.85
C ALA A 15 -6.66 22.39 -11.50
N ALA A 16 -7.05 21.87 -12.66
CA ALA A 16 -8.29 22.27 -13.35
C ALA A 16 -9.53 21.92 -12.51
N ALA A 17 -9.58 20.69 -11.96
CA ALA A 17 -10.69 20.27 -11.10
C ALA A 17 -10.81 21.13 -9.84
N LEU A 18 -9.70 21.45 -9.17
CA LEU A 18 -9.68 22.29 -7.98
C LEU A 18 -10.11 23.73 -8.29
N ALA A 19 -9.52 24.34 -9.31
CA ALA A 19 -9.85 25.72 -9.70
C ALA A 19 -11.32 25.88 -10.10
N LEU A 20 -11.83 24.90 -10.88
CA LEU A 20 -13.24 24.89 -11.27
C LEU A 20 -14.17 24.72 -10.06
N THR A 21 -13.85 23.82 -9.15
CA THR A 21 -14.65 23.60 -7.93
C THR A 21 -14.70 24.85 -7.06
N VAL A 22 -13.57 25.50 -6.84
CA VAL A 22 -13.49 26.75 -6.06
C VAL A 22 -14.25 27.88 -6.74
N HIS A 23 -14.12 28.01 -8.06
CA HIS A 23 -14.84 28.99 -8.84
C HIS A 23 -16.37 28.81 -8.73
N LEU A 24 -16.86 27.61 -9.01
CA LEU A 24 -18.29 27.29 -8.95
C LEU A 24 -18.88 27.45 -7.54
N ALA A 25 -18.14 27.03 -6.50
CA ALA A 25 -18.58 27.21 -5.12
C ALA A 25 -18.68 28.67 -4.73
N SER A 26 -17.76 29.53 -5.19
CA SER A 26 -17.79 30.97 -4.95
C SER A 26 -18.96 31.63 -5.66
N LEU A 27 -19.20 31.27 -6.93
CA LEU A 27 -20.38 31.76 -7.68
C LEU A 27 -21.69 31.31 -7.03
N PHE A 28 -21.78 30.05 -6.61
CA PHE A 28 -22.97 29.47 -6.00
C PHE A 28 -23.31 30.16 -4.66
N ALA A 29 -22.33 30.32 -3.78
CA ALA A 29 -22.52 30.99 -2.49
C ALA A 29 -22.96 32.44 -2.66
N PHE A 30 -22.37 33.15 -3.62
CA PHE A 30 -22.76 34.51 -3.92
C PHE A 30 -24.16 34.59 -4.54
N SER A 31 -24.52 33.65 -5.40
CA SER A 31 -25.85 33.59 -6.01
C SER A 31 -26.96 33.40 -4.96
N ILE A 32 -26.72 32.56 -3.95
CA ILE A 32 -27.63 32.41 -2.81
C ILE A 32 -27.81 33.75 -2.08
N ALA A 33 -26.71 34.43 -1.79
CA ALA A 33 -26.74 35.71 -1.08
C ALA A 33 -27.49 36.83 -1.86
N ASN A 34 -27.56 36.72 -3.19
CA ASN A 34 -28.20 37.69 -4.08
C ASN A 34 -29.48 37.16 -4.77
N SER A 35 -30.13 36.16 -4.16
CA SER A 35 -31.42 35.63 -4.63
C SER A 35 -31.40 35.19 -6.10
N PHE A 36 -30.27 34.69 -6.60
CA PHE A 36 -30.05 34.22 -7.97
C PHE A 36 -30.34 35.26 -9.09
N ALA A 37 -30.14 36.55 -8.83
CA ALA A 37 -30.32 37.59 -9.84
C ALA A 37 -29.32 37.41 -11.02
N PRO A 38 -29.76 37.25 -12.29
CA PRO A 38 -28.90 36.95 -13.43
C PRO A 38 -27.78 37.98 -13.67
N GLU A 39 -28.06 39.26 -13.42
CA GLU A 39 -27.10 40.37 -13.60
C GLU A 39 -25.93 40.25 -12.61
N SER A 40 -26.20 39.77 -11.39
CA SER A 40 -25.17 39.58 -10.36
C SER A 40 -24.22 38.42 -10.70
N LEU A 41 -24.70 37.37 -11.40
CA LEU A 41 -23.88 36.25 -11.84
C LEU A 41 -22.78 36.69 -12.81
N GLY A 42 -23.09 37.52 -13.80
CA GLY A 42 -22.12 38.05 -14.76
C GLY A 42 -21.01 38.87 -14.10
N GLN A 43 -21.40 39.74 -13.16
CA GLN A 43 -20.45 40.57 -12.41
C GLN A 43 -19.52 39.70 -11.53
N MET A 44 -20.08 38.70 -10.81
CA MET A 44 -19.30 37.85 -9.95
C MET A 44 -18.39 36.86 -10.71
N ASN A 45 -18.86 36.37 -11.86
CA ASN A 45 -18.00 35.60 -12.74
C ASN A 45 -16.77 36.43 -13.16
N SER A 46 -16.96 37.67 -13.57
CA SER A 46 -15.86 38.58 -13.92
C SER A 46 -14.94 38.89 -12.73
N TYR A 47 -15.48 38.92 -11.51
CA TYR A 47 -14.71 39.13 -10.29
C TYR A 47 -13.84 37.89 -9.90
N PHE A 48 -14.44 36.68 -9.92
CA PHE A 48 -13.73 35.45 -9.48
C PHE A 48 -12.88 34.82 -10.57
N LEU A 49 -13.11 35.11 -11.86
CA LEU A 49 -12.39 34.46 -12.96
C LEU A 49 -10.86 34.69 -12.89
N PRO A 50 -10.33 35.92 -12.69
CA PRO A 50 -8.89 36.14 -12.56
C PRO A 50 -8.29 35.40 -11.37
N ALA A 51 -8.98 35.38 -10.23
CA ALA A 51 -8.56 34.64 -9.05
C ALA A 51 -8.51 33.12 -9.32
N SER A 52 -9.51 32.57 -10.00
CA SER A 52 -9.59 31.15 -10.33
C SER A 52 -8.52 30.72 -11.33
N LEU A 53 -8.18 31.56 -12.30
CA LEU A 53 -7.08 31.31 -13.23
C LEU A 53 -5.72 31.32 -12.51
N LEU A 54 -5.51 32.23 -11.58
CA LEU A 54 -4.28 32.23 -10.78
C LEU A 54 -4.22 31.04 -9.82
N ALA A 55 -5.36 30.68 -9.19
CA ALA A 55 -5.45 29.49 -8.35
C ALA A 55 -5.11 28.22 -9.14
N PHE A 56 -5.58 28.10 -10.38
CA PHE A 56 -5.18 26.99 -11.26
C PHE A 56 -3.67 26.89 -11.42
N VAL A 57 -2.99 28.01 -11.68
CA VAL A 57 -1.51 28.00 -11.80
C VAL A 57 -0.84 27.60 -10.49
N ILE A 58 -1.32 28.11 -9.35
CA ILE A 58 -0.79 27.77 -8.03
C ILE A 58 -1.00 26.28 -7.74
N TYR A 59 -2.20 25.74 -7.95
CA TYR A 59 -2.48 24.31 -7.76
C TYR A 59 -1.63 23.44 -8.68
N PHE A 60 -1.46 23.84 -9.94
CA PHE A 60 -0.64 23.13 -10.89
C PHE A 60 0.82 23.04 -10.42
N LEU A 61 1.41 24.14 -9.98
CA LEU A 61 2.79 24.15 -9.47
C LEU A 61 2.95 23.30 -8.21
N PHE A 62 2.04 23.41 -7.25
CA PHE A 62 2.07 22.58 -6.05
C PHE A 62 1.86 21.09 -6.35
N ALA A 63 0.94 20.75 -7.25
CA ALA A 63 0.75 19.38 -7.70
C ALA A 63 2.01 18.83 -8.40
N LEU A 64 2.63 19.65 -9.26
CA LEU A 64 3.82 19.28 -10.01
C LEU A 64 5.01 18.97 -9.12
N VAL A 65 5.20 19.71 -8.02
CA VAL A 65 6.25 19.41 -7.03
C VAL A 65 5.86 18.31 -6.02
N GLY A 66 4.64 17.76 -6.13
CA GLY A 66 4.18 16.67 -5.29
C GLY A 66 3.62 17.09 -3.94
N ALA A 67 3.31 18.37 -3.75
CA ALA A 67 2.78 18.89 -2.48
C ALA A 67 1.40 18.30 -2.10
N LEU A 68 0.69 17.67 -3.04
CA LEU A 68 -0.59 17.00 -2.77
C LEU A 68 -0.46 15.59 -2.19
N ARG A 69 0.75 15.06 -2.04
CA ARG A 69 1.00 13.71 -1.47
C ARG A 69 0.62 13.65 0.01
N LEU A 70 1.10 14.62 0.80
CA LEU A 70 0.91 14.67 2.24
C LEU A 70 -0.24 15.61 2.59
N TRP A 71 -1.03 15.25 3.60
CA TRP A 71 -2.23 16.02 3.96
C TRP A 71 -1.91 17.46 4.38
N TYR A 72 -0.82 17.67 5.11
CA TYR A 72 -0.42 18.99 5.60
C TYR A 72 0.13 19.90 4.49
N THR A 73 0.88 19.35 3.52
CA THR A 73 1.34 20.12 2.35
C THR A 73 0.20 20.42 1.38
N ALA A 74 -0.77 19.52 1.25
CA ALA A 74 -1.99 19.78 0.48
C ALA A 74 -2.84 20.89 1.13
N LEU A 75 -3.00 20.85 2.46
CA LEU A 75 -3.70 21.89 3.21
C LEU A 75 -2.99 23.24 3.06
N SER A 76 -1.65 23.29 3.21
CA SER A 76 -0.85 24.49 3.00
C SER A 76 -1.00 25.05 1.59
N SER A 77 -1.02 24.17 0.57
CA SER A 77 -1.25 24.57 -0.83
C SER A 77 -2.61 25.23 -1.01
N GLY A 78 -3.66 24.70 -0.36
CA GLY A 78 -5.00 25.26 -0.34
C GLY A 78 -5.06 26.63 0.33
N VAL A 79 -4.36 26.82 1.44
CA VAL A 79 -4.24 28.11 2.12
C VAL A 79 -3.55 29.14 1.22
N VAL A 80 -2.40 28.79 0.64
CA VAL A 80 -1.67 29.71 -0.26
C VAL A 80 -2.53 30.10 -1.46
N ALA A 81 -3.16 29.15 -2.14
CA ALA A 81 -4.03 29.44 -3.28
C ALA A 81 -5.25 30.28 -2.85
N GLY A 82 -5.89 29.91 -1.72
CA GLY A 82 -7.07 30.58 -1.20
C GLY A 82 -6.84 32.02 -0.70
N VAL A 83 -5.60 32.35 -0.36
CA VAL A 83 -5.21 33.72 0.06
C VAL A 83 -4.67 34.52 -1.13
N VAL A 84 -3.67 33.98 -1.82
CA VAL A 84 -2.93 34.73 -2.86
C VAL A 84 -3.79 34.98 -4.09
N ALA A 85 -4.51 33.96 -4.56
CA ALA A 85 -5.27 34.08 -5.80
C ALA A 85 -6.40 35.14 -5.74
N PRO A 86 -7.27 35.18 -4.71
CA PRO A 86 -8.31 36.21 -4.64
C PRO A 86 -7.77 37.60 -4.34
N LEU A 87 -6.67 37.73 -3.57
CA LEU A 87 -6.05 39.04 -3.34
C LEU A 87 -5.51 39.64 -4.65
N VAL A 88 -4.74 38.87 -5.40
CA VAL A 88 -4.19 39.28 -6.69
C VAL A 88 -5.32 39.49 -7.71
N GLY A 89 -6.31 38.60 -7.74
CA GLY A 89 -7.48 38.73 -8.61
C GLY A 89 -8.27 40.02 -8.36
N SER A 90 -8.49 40.35 -7.08
CA SER A 90 -9.15 41.61 -6.67
C SER A 90 -8.33 42.83 -7.07
N LEU A 91 -7.00 42.75 -6.93
CA LEU A 91 -6.09 43.83 -7.33
C LEU A 91 -6.12 44.03 -8.85
N VAL A 92 -6.05 42.95 -9.63
CA VAL A 92 -6.17 43.01 -11.10
C VAL A 92 -7.50 43.59 -11.53
N GLY A 93 -8.61 43.20 -10.89
CA GLY A 93 -9.92 43.71 -11.12
C GLY A 93 -10.01 45.24 -10.84
N ALA A 94 -9.44 45.69 -9.73
CA ALA A 94 -9.39 47.10 -9.37
C ALA A 94 -8.61 47.95 -10.41
N VAL A 95 -7.43 47.46 -10.83
CA VAL A 95 -6.63 48.13 -11.87
C VAL A 95 -7.37 48.18 -13.21
N ALA A 96 -8.02 47.09 -13.60
CA ALA A 96 -8.82 47.05 -14.83
C ALA A 96 -10.01 48.01 -14.80
N ALA A 97 -10.55 48.31 -13.60
CA ALA A 97 -11.58 49.32 -13.38
C ALA A 97 -11.01 50.75 -13.27
N GLY A 98 -9.70 50.96 -13.50
CA GLY A 98 -9.05 52.27 -13.48
C GLY A 98 -8.59 52.77 -12.11
N ALA A 99 -8.57 51.90 -11.09
CA ALA A 99 -8.03 52.26 -9.76
C ALA A 99 -6.52 52.37 -9.81
N THR A 100 -5.98 53.38 -9.11
CA THR A 100 -4.53 53.51 -8.89
C THR A 100 -4.14 52.73 -7.63
N ILE A 101 -3.03 51.95 -7.71
CA ILE A 101 -2.54 51.20 -6.57
C ILE A 101 -1.86 52.18 -5.60
N THR A 102 -2.45 52.39 -4.44
CA THR A 102 -1.88 53.17 -3.34
C THR A 102 -1.77 52.30 -2.09
N ALA A 103 -0.97 52.75 -1.10
CA ALA A 103 -0.81 51.99 0.15
C ALA A 103 -2.14 51.82 0.92
N ASP A 104 -3.10 52.70 0.75
CA ASP A 104 -4.40 52.69 1.41
C ASP A 104 -5.33 51.54 0.93
N ILE A 105 -5.00 50.89 -0.20
CA ILE A 105 -5.77 49.76 -0.71
C ILE A 105 -5.48 48.46 0.07
N ALA A 106 -4.35 48.37 0.74
CA ALA A 106 -3.89 47.13 1.36
C ALA A 106 -4.86 46.59 2.44
N ALA A 107 -5.31 47.44 3.35
CA ALA A 107 -6.22 47.01 4.43
C ALA A 107 -7.62 46.58 3.93
N PRO A 108 -8.29 47.35 3.06
CA PRO A 108 -9.53 46.88 2.43
C PRO A 108 -9.37 45.58 1.63
N LEU A 109 -8.24 45.41 0.92
CA LEU A 109 -7.98 44.21 0.12
C LEU A 109 -7.89 42.96 1.00
N VAL A 110 -7.13 43.02 2.11
CA VAL A 110 -7.05 41.93 3.09
C VAL A 110 -8.41 41.65 3.73
N GLY A 111 -9.21 42.68 4.00
CA GLY A 111 -10.59 42.57 4.51
C GLY A 111 -11.50 41.72 3.61
N THR A 112 -11.26 41.70 2.29
CA THR A 112 -12.04 40.86 1.37
C THR A 112 -11.93 39.36 1.64
N LEU A 113 -10.83 38.89 2.26
CA LEU A 113 -10.64 37.49 2.64
C LEU A 113 -11.65 37.02 3.67
N LEU A 114 -12.11 37.92 4.55
CA LEU A 114 -13.10 37.60 5.60
C LEU A 114 -14.54 37.88 5.15
N THR A 115 -14.72 38.36 3.93
CA THR A 115 -16.02 38.71 3.35
C THR A 115 -16.27 37.98 2.04
N VAL A 116 -16.17 38.67 0.89
CA VAL A 116 -16.49 38.11 -0.44
C VAL A 116 -15.61 36.93 -0.84
N ASN A 117 -14.37 36.90 -0.41
CA ASN A 117 -13.40 35.82 -0.72
C ASN A 117 -13.36 34.72 0.33
N LEU A 118 -14.17 34.76 1.40
CA LEU A 118 -14.14 33.73 2.45
C LEU A 118 -14.49 32.33 1.91
N VAL A 119 -15.52 32.26 1.05
CA VAL A 119 -15.92 30.98 0.43
C VAL A 119 -14.83 30.44 -0.48
N PHE A 120 -14.17 31.31 -1.24
CA PHE A 120 -13.03 30.94 -2.07
C PHE A 120 -11.90 30.32 -1.22
N LEU A 121 -11.53 30.96 -0.11
CA LEU A 121 -10.50 30.48 0.82
C LEU A 121 -10.88 29.12 1.44
N VAL A 122 -12.07 29.04 2.03
CA VAL A 122 -12.51 27.79 2.71
C VAL A 122 -12.61 26.64 1.72
N THR A 123 -13.22 26.87 0.57
CA THR A 123 -13.33 25.81 -0.47
C THR A 123 -11.97 25.40 -0.99
N SER A 124 -11.04 26.35 -1.21
CA SER A 124 -9.66 26.06 -1.61
C SER A 124 -8.97 25.10 -0.64
N VAL A 125 -9.03 25.39 0.66
CA VAL A 125 -8.40 24.58 1.71
C VAL A 125 -9.01 23.17 1.77
N VAL A 126 -10.34 23.09 1.83
CA VAL A 126 -11.05 21.81 1.98
C VAL A 126 -10.87 20.93 0.74
N THR A 127 -11.06 21.49 -0.45
CA THR A 127 -10.98 20.71 -1.70
C THR A 127 -9.55 20.25 -1.99
N THR A 128 -8.54 21.05 -1.69
CA THR A 128 -7.14 20.67 -1.89
C THR A 128 -6.75 19.52 -0.95
N ALA A 129 -7.16 19.60 0.33
CA ALA A 129 -6.86 18.56 1.31
C ALA A 129 -7.62 17.23 1.09
N THR A 130 -8.75 17.26 0.36
CA THR A 130 -9.62 16.09 0.12
C THR A 130 -9.61 15.66 -1.34
N LEU A 131 -10.36 16.36 -2.20
CA LEU A 131 -10.52 16.04 -3.62
C LEU A 131 -9.18 16.08 -4.36
N GLY A 132 -8.36 17.12 -4.14
CA GLY A 132 -7.09 17.30 -4.82
C GLY A 132 -6.13 16.14 -4.59
N ARG A 133 -6.01 15.68 -3.35
CA ARG A 133 -5.18 14.52 -3.00
C ARG A 133 -5.66 13.25 -3.70
N ARG A 134 -6.97 12.99 -3.69
CA ARG A 134 -7.56 11.79 -4.30
C ARG A 134 -7.39 11.78 -5.82
N VAL A 135 -7.73 12.88 -6.48
CA VAL A 135 -7.62 13.00 -7.95
C VAL A 135 -6.16 12.90 -8.39
N TRP A 136 -5.26 13.61 -7.71
CA TRP A 136 -3.84 13.59 -8.03
C TRP A 136 -3.23 12.19 -7.85
N ALA A 137 -3.49 11.53 -6.71
CA ALA A 137 -3.02 10.18 -6.44
C ALA A 137 -3.57 9.14 -7.45
N ALA A 138 -4.85 9.23 -7.81
CA ALA A 138 -5.46 8.34 -8.79
C ALA A 138 -4.85 8.49 -10.19
N LEU A 139 -4.45 9.71 -10.58
CA LEU A 139 -3.88 9.99 -11.90
C LEU A 139 -2.36 9.81 -11.95
N GLU A 140 -1.63 10.18 -10.91
CA GLU A 140 -0.18 9.95 -10.82
C GLU A 140 0.12 8.47 -10.66
N GLY A 141 -0.74 7.74 -9.93
CA GLY A 141 -0.54 6.33 -9.60
C GLY A 141 0.62 6.13 -8.63
N PRO A 142 1.02 4.89 -8.38
CA PRO A 142 2.09 4.61 -7.44
C PRO A 142 3.37 5.36 -7.81
N THR A 143 3.91 6.10 -6.84
CA THR A 143 5.12 6.88 -6.98
C THR A 143 6.33 6.00 -6.68
N GLY A 144 6.83 5.33 -7.71
CA GLY A 144 8.14 4.72 -7.75
C GLY A 144 8.57 4.73 -9.21
N SER A 145 9.83 4.97 -9.50
CA SER A 145 10.40 4.49 -10.76
C SER A 145 10.00 3.03 -10.87
N PRO A 146 9.57 2.53 -12.05
CA PRO A 146 9.33 1.10 -12.17
C PRO A 146 10.61 0.41 -11.69
N ARG A 147 10.51 -0.32 -10.55
CA ARG A 147 11.62 -1.14 -10.10
C ARG A 147 11.80 -2.20 -11.18
N THR A 148 12.99 -2.29 -11.69
CA THR A 148 13.36 -3.39 -12.58
C THR A 148 13.91 -4.55 -11.77
N GLU A 149 14.33 -4.29 -10.54
CA GLU A 149 14.94 -5.26 -9.62
C GLU A 149 13.89 -5.89 -8.72
N ARG A 150 14.07 -7.19 -8.49
CA ARG A 150 13.29 -7.99 -7.56
C ARG A 150 14.10 -8.18 -6.29
N PHE A 151 13.53 -7.84 -5.14
CA PHE A 151 14.18 -8.04 -3.84
C PHE A 151 13.45 -9.12 -3.04
N ALA A 152 14.22 -9.87 -2.26
CA ALA A 152 13.70 -10.76 -1.24
C ALA A 152 14.32 -10.39 0.11
N LEU A 153 13.49 -9.89 1.04
CA LEU A 153 13.91 -9.74 2.42
C LEU A 153 13.97 -11.12 3.05
N VAL A 154 15.08 -11.42 3.70
CA VAL A 154 15.33 -12.66 4.44
C VAL A 154 15.92 -12.30 5.80
N ARG A 155 15.72 -13.12 6.80
CA ARG A 155 16.33 -12.92 8.12
C ARG A 155 16.98 -14.21 8.58
N PRO A 156 18.23 -14.17 9.08
CA PRO A 156 18.89 -15.38 9.56
C PRO A 156 18.15 -15.96 10.77
N PRO A 157 18.19 -17.29 10.94
CA PRO A 157 17.62 -17.95 12.11
C PRO A 157 18.16 -17.39 13.42
N SER A 158 17.30 -17.32 14.43
CA SER A 158 17.73 -16.95 15.79
C SER A 158 18.47 -18.13 16.43
N PRO A 159 19.49 -17.91 17.26
CA PRO A 159 20.08 -18.96 18.10
C PRO A 159 19.05 -19.67 18.99
N ASN A 160 17.92 -19.01 19.26
CA ASN A 160 16.81 -19.54 20.06
C ASN A 160 15.70 -20.14 19.19
N LEU A 161 15.97 -20.48 17.93
CA LEU A 161 14.98 -21.00 16.98
C LEU A 161 14.15 -22.17 17.56
N ALA A 162 14.77 -23.05 18.35
CA ALA A 162 14.12 -24.18 18.99
C ALA A 162 13.00 -23.78 19.99
N ASP A 163 12.98 -22.52 20.46
CA ASP A 163 11.97 -21.98 21.35
C ASP A 163 10.76 -21.35 20.60
N GLY A 164 10.77 -21.41 19.25
CA GLY A 164 9.71 -20.89 18.40
C GLY A 164 8.31 -21.39 18.81
N VAL A 165 7.28 -20.60 18.50
CA VAL A 165 5.89 -20.88 18.88
C VAL A 165 5.32 -21.96 17.97
N VAL A 166 4.83 -23.05 18.55
CA VAL A 166 4.14 -24.16 17.85
C VAL A 166 2.72 -24.29 18.43
N THR A 167 1.71 -24.31 17.55
CA THR A 167 0.30 -24.28 17.95
C THR A 167 -0.57 -25.42 17.40
N HIS A 168 -0.31 -25.90 16.19
CA HIS A 168 -1.13 -26.87 15.46
C HIS A 168 -0.46 -28.22 15.24
N ILE A 169 0.83 -28.33 15.52
CA ILE A 169 1.60 -29.58 15.40
C ILE A 169 2.27 -29.93 16.72
N ASP A 170 2.73 -31.15 16.87
CA ASP A 170 3.53 -31.55 18.01
C ASP A 170 4.96 -31.00 17.92
N ARG A 171 5.49 -30.49 19.03
CA ARG A 171 6.84 -29.95 19.11
C ARG A 171 7.88 -31.06 18.87
N ALA A 172 8.78 -30.84 17.92
CA ALA A 172 9.91 -31.68 17.62
C ALA A 172 11.22 -31.00 17.98
N ALA A 173 12.29 -31.79 18.11
CA ALA A 173 13.64 -31.26 18.32
C ALA A 173 14.13 -30.58 17.02
N ILE A 174 14.72 -29.40 17.17
CA ILE A 174 15.32 -28.64 16.08
C ILE A 174 16.82 -28.82 16.07
N ASP A 175 17.38 -29.10 14.90
CA ASP A 175 18.82 -29.03 14.65
C ASP A 175 19.14 -27.65 14.09
N THR A 176 19.70 -26.79 14.93
CA THR A 176 19.98 -25.39 14.58
C THR A 176 21.06 -25.25 13.52
N ASP A 177 22.07 -26.11 13.52
CA ASP A 177 23.14 -26.09 12.51
C ASP A 177 22.60 -26.49 11.14
N LEU A 178 21.68 -27.48 11.11
CA LEU A 178 20.98 -27.88 9.90
C LEU A 178 20.03 -26.75 9.43
N ALA A 179 19.31 -26.10 10.35
CA ALA A 179 18.44 -24.99 10.01
C ALA A 179 19.21 -23.83 9.36
N ASP A 180 20.40 -23.50 9.87
CA ASP A 180 21.27 -22.48 9.27
C ASP A 180 21.67 -22.85 7.84
N SER A 181 22.08 -24.11 7.63
CA SER A 181 22.43 -24.61 6.28
C SER A 181 21.22 -24.58 5.33
N GLN A 182 20.05 -24.99 5.79
CA GLN A 182 18.80 -24.93 5.00
C GLN A 182 18.40 -23.51 4.66
N TRP A 183 18.61 -22.56 5.56
CA TRP A 183 18.38 -21.14 5.31
C TRP A 183 19.33 -20.59 4.24
N ASP A 184 20.62 -20.93 4.31
CA ASP A 184 21.61 -20.54 3.30
C ASP A 184 21.21 -21.06 1.90
N ASP A 185 20.81 -22.33 1.79
CA ASP A 185 20.36 -22.94 0.54
C ASP A 185 19.08 -22.27 0.01
N TYR A 186 18.15 -21.91 0.89
CA TYR A 186 16.94 -21.17 0.53
C TYR A 186 17.27 -19.77 -0.03
N VAL A 187 18.17 -19.05 0.63
CA VAL A 187 18.63 -17.72 0.20
C VAL A 187 19.36 -17.81 -1.14
N ALA A 188 20.22 -18.81 -1.33
CA ALA A 188 20.88 -19.07 -2.60
C ALA A 188 19.87 -19.38 -3.71
N ALA A 189 18.85 -20.19 -3.45
CA ALA A 189 17.79 -20.48 -4.43
C ALA A 189 17.04 -19.24 -4.88
N LEU A 190 16.78 -18.26 -3.99
CA LEU A 190 16.19 -16.97 -4.35
C LEU A 190 17.14 -16.14 -5.24
N ALA A 191 18.42 -16.06 -4.87
CA ALA A 191 19.43 -15.31 -5.61
C ALA A 191 19.66 -15.88 -7.02
N ASP A 192 19.79 -17.18 -7.15
CA ASP A 192 19.98 -17.89 -8.42
C ASP A 192 18.77 -17.73 -9.38
N ASN A 193 17.60 -17.42 -8.83
CA ASN A 193 16.39 -17.14 -9.59
C ASN A 193 16.09 -15.64 -9.73
N GLY A 194 17.11 -14.78 -9.55
CA GLY A 194 17.11 -13.38 -9.92
C GLY A 194 16.48 -12.44 -8.89
N PHE A 195 16.44 -12.83 -7.61
CA PHE A 195 16.16 -11.90 -6.52
C PHE A 195 17.47 -11.34 -5.95
N THR A 196 17.52 -10.04 -5.72
CA THR A 196 18.54 -9.46 -4.85
C THR A 196 18.10 -9.66 -3.41
N THR A 197 18.82 -10.48 -2.66
CA THR A 197 18.49 -10.74 -1.25
C THR A 197 18.89 -9.55 -0.37
N VAL A 198 18.02 -9.17 0.54
CA VAL A 198 18.23 -8.11 1.53
C VAL A 198 18.07 -8.74 2.91
N GLU A 199 19.16 -8.83 3.62
CA GLU A 199 19.13 -9.37 4.96
C GLU A 199 18.56 -8.34 5.93
N VAL A 200 17.49 -8.72 6.64
CA VAL A 200 16.90 -7.95 7.74
C VAL A 200 17.76 -8.19 8.98
N ASP A 201 18.02 -7.13 9.75
CA ASP A 201 18.84 -7.23 10.95
C ASP A 201 18.45 -8.44 11.82
N ALA A 202 19.43 -9.21 12.25
CA ALA A 202 19.25 -10.38 13.10
C ALA A 202 18.52 -10.01 14.40
N ALA A 203 17.65 -10.90 14.86
CA ALA A 203 16.90 -10.72 16.10
C ALA A 203 17.12 -11.92 17.04
N PRO A 204 18.29 -12.00 17.70
CA PRO A 204 18.70 -13.19 18.45
C PRO A 204 17.76 -13.54 19.62
N ASP A 205 17.04 -12.55 20.16
CA ASP A 205 16.09 -12.75 21.26
C ASP A 205 14.67 -13.12 20.81
N LEU A 206 14.41 -13.17 19.47
CA LEU A 206 13.10 -13.45 18.89
C LEU A 206 13.16 -14.77 18.10
N ALA A 207 12.71 -15.85 18.72
CA ALA A 207 12.83 -17.21 18.21
C ALA A 207 12.24 -17.40 16.79
N ASP A 208 11.06 -16.79 16.54
CA ASP A 208 10.32 -16.93 15.27
C ASP A 208 10.74 -15.92 14.21
N SER A 209 11.75 -15.10 14.45
CA SER A 209 12.10 -13.95 13.61
C SER A 209 12.54 -14.30 12.18
N VAL A 210 12.98 -15.53 11.93
CA VAL A 210 13.31 -16.08 10.60
C VAL A 210 12.08 -16.07 9.68
N PHE A 211 10.87 -16.20 10.24
CA PHE A 211 9.61 -16.15 9.50
C PHE A 211 9.20 -14.71 9.21
N VAL A 212 10.06 -13.99 8.51
CA VAL A 212 9.96 -12.54 8.26
C VAL A 212 8.71 -12.15 7.46
N GLU A 213 8.07 -13.10 6.77
CA GLU A 213 6.82 -12.88 6.03
C GLU A 213 5.72 -12.32 6.93
N ASP A 214 5.68 -12.72 8.20
CA ASP A 214 4.62 -12.30 9.13
C ASP A 214 4.74 -10.84 9.56
N ALA A 215 5.94 -10.26 9.45
CA ALA A 215 6.22 -8.90 9.90
C ALA A 215 5.76 -7.82 8.90
N VAL A 216 5.71 -8.13 7.59
CA VAL A 216 5.37 -7.14 6.56
C VAL A 216 4.82 -7.78 5.29
N VAL A 217 3.80 -7.17 4.70
CA VAL A 217 3.23 -7.60 3.41
C VAL A 217 3.41 -6.49 2.37
N VAL A 218 3.86 -6.86 1.16
CA VAL A 218 4.17 -5.89 0.10
C VAL A 218 3.17 -5.97 -1.04
N PHE A 219 2.66 -4.80 -1.43
CA PHE A 219 1.73 -4.60 -2.55
C PHE A 219 2.29 -3.51 -3.47
N ASP A 220 2.85 -3.90 -4.61
CA ASP A 220 3.48 -2.97 -5.55
C ASP A 220 4.52 -2.07 -4.83
N GLY A 221 4.33 -0.78 -4.75
CA GLY A 221 5.23 0.13 -4.02
C GLY A 221 4.88 0.35 -2.55
N LEU A 222 3.94 -0.41 -1.95
CA LEU A 222 3.47 -0.27 -0.57
C LEU A 222 3.92 -1.45 0.28
N ALA A 223 4.52 -1.18 1.43
CA ALA A 223 4.69 -2.15 2.52
C ALA A 223 3.65 -1.87 3.61
N VAL A 224 2.87 -2.89 3.96
CA VAL A 224 1.96 -2.87 5.10
C VAL A 224 2.65 -3.58 6.25
N ILE A 225 3.06 -2.83 7.26
CA ILE A 225 3.66 -3.37 8.47
C ILE A 225 2.57 -4.05 9.28
N ALA A 226 2.82 -5.28 9.65
CA ALA A 226 1.91 -6.09 10.44
C ALA A 226 1.78 -5.57 11.89
N ASN A 227 0.76 -6.04 12.57
CA ASN A 227 0.67 -6.02 14.04
C ASN A 227 0.45 -7.47 14.48
N PRO A 228 1.53 -8.23 14.75
CA PRO A 228 1.44 -9.67 14.98
C PRO A 228 0.45 -10.05 16.07
N GLY A 229 -0.33 -11.11 15.78
CA GLY A 229 -1.32 -11.62 16.71
C GLY A 229 -0.72 -12.22 17.97
N HIS A 230 0.48 -12.78 17.89
CA HIS A 230 1.21 -13.30 19.03
C HIS A 230 2.14 -12.23 19.62
N GLU A 231 2.08 -12.03 20.94
CA GLU A 231 2.77 -10.92 21.62
C GLU A 231 4.29 -11.01 21.50
N SER A 232 4.88 -12.22 21.58
CA SER A 232 6.33 -12.43 21.48
C SER A 232 6.90 -12.00 20.12
N ARG A 233 6.06 -11.97 19.06
CA ARG A 233 6.48 -11.64 17.70
C ARG A 233 6.39 -10.14 17.37
N ARG A 234 5.79 -9.33 18.22
CA ARG A 234 5.60 -7.89 17.94
C ARG A 234 6.89 -7.11 17.77
N GLY A 235 7.99 -7.56 18.37
CA GLY A 235 9.32 -6.94 18.19
C GLY A 235 9.92 -7.16 16.79
N GLU A 236 9.47 -8.18 16.06
CA GLU A 236 10.04 -8.57 14.77
C GLU A 236 9.85 -7.51 13.67
N ILE A 237 8.79 -6.69 13.78
CA ILE A 237 8.42 -5.70 12.77
C ILE A 237 9.42 -4.55 12.65
N VAL A 238 10.18 -4.22 13.68
CA VAL A 238 11.03 -3.01 13.73
C VAL A 238 12.10 -3.05 12.63
N ALA A 239 12.87 -4.12 12.57
CA ALA A 239 13.92 -4.28 11.57
C ALA A 239 13.34 -4.53 10.16
N ALA A 240 12.21 -5.25 10.05
CA ALA A 240 11.53 -5.44 8.78
C ALA A 240 11.04 -4.10 8.19
N GLU A 241 10.47 -3.22 9.01
CA GLU A 241 10.06 -1.88 8.60
C GLU A 241 11.26 -1.03 8.15
N ALA A 242 12.38 -1.08 8.88
CA ALA A 242 13.60 -0.37 8.49
C ALA A 242 14.09 -0.83 7.09
N SER A 243 14.09 -2.13 6.83
CA SER A 243 14.51 -2.71 5.55
C SER A 243 13.61 -2.28 4.38
N VAL A 244 12.27 -2.34 4.52
CA VAL A 244 11.37 -1.89 3.45
C VAL A 244 11.39 -0.38 3.26
N THR A 245 11.67 0.40 4.32
CA THR A 245 11.88 1.85 4.24
C THR A 245 13.16 2.18 3.46
N ALA A 246 14.25 1.46 3.73
CA ALA A 246 15.51 1.62 2.99
C ALA A 246 15.35 1.29 1.50
N LEU A 247 14.49 0.34 1.16
CA LEU A 247 14.10 0.05 -0.22
C LEU A 247 13.19 1.15 -0.82
N GLY A 248 12.76 2.17 -0.07
CA GLY A 248 11.93 3.28 -0.56
C GLY A 248 10.49 2.89 -0.86
N LEU A 249 9.92 1.92 -0.13
CA LEU A 249 8.50 1.60 -0.19
C LEU A 249 7.67 2.62 0.60
N ASP A 250 6.46 2.91 0.13
CA ASP A 250 5.46 3.61 0.96
C ASP A 250 5.10 2.72 2.16
N ILE A 251 4.91 3.31 3.33
CA ILE A 251 4.61 2.56 4.55
C ILE A 251 3.17 2.80 4.99
N ALA A 252 2.42 1.72 5.23
CA ALA A 252 1.19 1.72 6.00
C ALA A 252 1.34 0.73 7.18
N ARG A 253 0.50 0.84 8.21
CA ARG A 253 0.57 -0.05 9.38
C ARG A 253 -0.80 -0.55 9.76
N ILE A 254 -0.83 -1.76 10.33
CA ILE A 254 -1.99 -2.26 11.06
C ILE A 254 -1.81 -1.84 12.51
N GLU A 255 -2.78 -1.11 13.03
CA GLU A 255 -2.76 -0.52 14.38
C GLU A 255 -3.65 -1.31 15.34
N ALA A 256 -3.29 -1.33 16.62
CA ALA A 256 -4.15 -1.93 17.64
C ALA A 256 -5.54 -1.26 17.67
N PRO A 257 -6.63 -1.99 17.92
CA PRO A 257 -6.71 -3.40 18.33
C PRO A 257 -6.68 -4.40 17.16
N GLY A 258 -6.42 -3.97 15.91
CA GLY A 258 -6.27 -4.85 14.78
C GLY A 258 -5.00 -5.68 14.91
N THR A 259 -5.09 -6.99 14.64
CA THR A 259 -3.94 -7.89 14.49
C THR A 259 -3.92 -8.48 13.09
N LEU A 260 -2.72 -8.66 12.55
CA LEU A 260 -2.49 -9.25 11.24
C LEU A 260 -1.09 -9.84 11.20
N ASP A 261 -0.98 -11.11 10.81
CA ASP A 261 0.26 -11.76 10.43
C ASP A 261 0.31 -11.85 8.89
N GLY A 262 1.47 -11.63 8.29
CA GLY A 262 1.61 -11.67 6.83
C GLY A 262 1.36 -13.05 6.22
N GLY A 263 1.54 -14.12 7.00
CA GLY A 263 1.18 -15.49 6.64
C GLY A 263 -0.31 -15.70 6.33
N ASP A 264 -1.17 -14.84 6.86
CA ASP A 264 -2.60 -14.84 6.56
C ASP A 264 -2.97 -14.11 5.26
N VAL A 265 -2.03 -13.44 4.59
CA VAL A 265 -2.33 -12.60 3.43
C VAL A 265 -1.87 -13.26 2.12
N LEU A 266 -2.82 -13.75 1.34
CA LEU A 266 -2.60 -14.36 0.02
C LEU A 266 -3.08 -13.43 -1.09
N LYS A 267 -2.16 -12.98 -1.94
CA LYS A 267 -2.45 -12.13 -3.11
C LYS A 267 -2.65 -12.98 -4.37
N VAL A 268 -3.80 -12.85 -5.02
CA VAL A 268 -4.13 -13.52 -6.29
C VAL A 268 -4.67 -12.46 -7.26
N GLY A 269 -3.84 -11.97 -8.15
CA GLY A 269 -4.18 -10.85 -9.03
C GLY A 269 -4.58 -9.60 -8.23
N SER A 270 -5.79 -9.09 -8.42
CA SER A 270 -6.35 -7.96 -7.67
C SER A 270 -7.15 -8.39 -6.43
N THR A 271 -7.30 -9.69 -6.19
CA THR A 271 -7.97 -10.23 -4.99
C THR A 271 -6.92 -10.57 -3.93
N VAL A 272 -7.19 -10.17 -2.69
CA VAL A 272 -6.37 -10.46 -1.53
C VAL A 272 -7.23 -11.26 -0.55
N TYR A 273 -6.95 -12.56 -0.46
CA TYR A 273 -7.57 -13.43 0.54
C TYR A 273 -6.83 -13.26 1.86
N VAL A 274 -7.58 -13.07 2.94
CA VAL A 274 -7.00 -12.85 4.28
C VAL A 274 -7.59 -13.82 5.27
N GLY A 275 -6.73 -14.65 5.85
CA GLY A 275 -7.09 -15.58 6.90
C GLY A 275 -7.66 -14.85 8.12
N ARG A 276 -8.75 -15.35 8.66
CA ARG A 276 -9.33 -14.92 9.92
C ARG A 276 -9.26 -16.06 10.90
N GLY A 277 -8.30 -16.01 11.80
CA GLY A 277 -8.00 -17.09 12.74
C GLY A 277 -7.46 -16.57 14.07
N GLY A 278 -6.56 -17.34 14.67
CA GLY A 278 -5.93 -17.01 15.96
C GLY A 278 -4.96 -15.83 15.90
N ARG A 279 -4.39 -15.54 14.73
CA ARG A 279 -3.35 -14.51 14.53
C ARG A 279 -3.90 -13.22 13.92
N THR A 280 -4.82 -13.33 12.98
CA THR A 280 -5.41 -12.18 12.28
C THR A 280 -6.87 -12.03 12.68
N ASN A 281 -7.24 -10.85 13.21
CA ASN A 281 -8.59 -10.56 13.65
C ASN A 281 -9.39 -9.74 12.62
N ALA A 282 -10.70 -9.60 12.87
CA ALA A 282 -11.60 -8.86 11.97
C ALA A 282 -11.21 -7.38 11.81
N GLU A 283 -10.64 -6.77 12.85
CA GLU A 283 -10.21 -5.37 12.81
C GLU A 283 -8.97 -5.18 11.93
N GLY A 284 -7.98 -6.08 12.02
CA GLY A 284 -6.81 -6.08 11.12
C GLY A 284 -7.23 -6.21 9.65
N ILE A 285 -8.17 -7.12 9.34
CA ILE A 285 -8.73 -7.27 8.00
C ILE A 285 -9.45 -6.00 7.55
N ARG A 286 -10.20 -5.35 8.43
CA ARG A 286 -10.90 -4.08 8.12
C ARG A 286 -9.91 -2.97 7.77
N GLN A 287 -8.83 -2.85 8.52
CA GLN A 287 -7.77 -1.87 8.26
C GLN A 287 -7.05 -2.18 6.94
N LEU A 288 -6.67 -3.43 6.70
CA LEU A 288 -6.05 -3.83 5.44
C LEU A 288 -6.97 -3.54 4.24
N ARG A 289 -8.27 -3.80 4.35
CA ARG A 289 -9.27 -3.46 3.33
C ARG A 289 -9.32 -1.96 3.04
N ALA A 290 -9.26 -1.12 4.05
CA ALA A 290 -9.25 0.32 3.88
C ALA A 290 -7.96 0.81 3.18
N ILE A 291 -6.80 0.24 3.54
CA ILE A 291 -5.49 0.55 2.95
C ILE A 291 -5.47 0.15 1.46
N LEU A 292 -5.89 -1.08 1.15
CA LEU A 292 -5.77 -1.68 -0.18
C LEU A 292 -6.89 -1.27 -1.13
N GLY A 293 -8.08 -0.96 -0.63
CA GLY A 293 -9.22 -0.53 -1.44
C GLY A 293 -8.92 0.73 -2.26
N ALA A 294 -8.13 1.66 -1.70
CA ALA A 294 -7.68 2.85 -2.41
C ALA A 294 -6.68 2.55 -3.56
N ARG A 295 -6.14 1.33 -3.60
CA ARG A 295 -5.19 0.84 -4.61
C ARG A 295 -5.82 -0.15 -5.61
N GLY A 296 -7.14 -0.35 -5.53
CA GLY A 296 -7.87 -1.21 -6.48
C GLY A 296 -7.90 -2.70 -6.12
N TYR A 297 -7.47 -3.08 -4.92
CA TYR A 297 -7.56 -4.46 -4.44
C TYR A 297 -8.90 -4.75 -3.78
N THR A 298 -9.40 -5.96 -3.97
CA THR A 298 -10.54 -6.52 -3.25
C THR A 298 -10.04 -7.43 -2.13
N VAL A 299 -10.42 -7.16 -0.88
CA VAL A 299 -10.02 -7.97 0.27
C VAL A 299 -11.16 -8.90 0.70
N VAL A 300 -10.90 -10.20 0.68
CA VAL A 300 -11.82 -11.29 1.03
C VAL A 300 -11.33 -11.96 2.31
N ALA A 301 -12.17 -11.99 3.34
CA ALA A 301 -11.86 -12.71 4.58
C ALA A 301 -12.16 -14.20 4.42
N VAL A 302 -11.22 -15.06 4.82
CA VAL A 302 -11.31 -16.52 4.75
C VAL A 302 -11.20 -17.09 6.16
N PRO A 303 -12.14 -17.92 6.64
CA PRO A 303 -11.98 -18.61 7.91
C PRO A 303 -10.73 -19.50 7.91
N VAL A 304 -9.97 -19.48 9.01
CA VAL A 304 -8.80 -20.35 9.24
C VAL A 304 -8.92 -20.93 10.63
N SER A 305 -9.12 -22.25 10.72
CA SER A 305 -9.29 -22.96 11.97
C SER A 305 -8.41 -24.21 12.12
N LYS A 306 -7.86 -24.73 11.02
CA LYS A 306 -7.13 -25.99 10.99
C LYS A 306 -5.61 -25.84 10.99
N VAL A 307 -5.12 -24.65 10.68
CA VAL A 307 -3.70 -24.32 10.52
C VAL A 307 -3.38 -22.96 11.16
N LEU A 308 -2.10 -22.66 11.30
CA LEU A 308 -1.62 -21.42 11.89
C LEU A 308 -2.03 -20.18 11.10
N HIS A 309 -1.81 -20.19 9.79
CA HIS A 309 -2.10 -19.09 8.86
C HIS A 309 -2.80 -19.61 7.59
N LEU A 310 -3.44 -18.72 6.83
CA LEU A 310 -4.04 -19.08 5.53
C LEU A 310 -3.00 -19.70 4.59
N LYS A 311 -1.78 -19.15 4.52
CA LYS A 311 -0.72 -19.66 3.65
C LYS A 311 -0.07 -20.95 4.15
N SER A 312 -0.42 -21.42 5.34
CA SER A 312 -0.13 -22.79 5.77
C SER A 312 -1.08 -23.83 5.16
N ALA A 313 -2.23 -23.41 4.59
CA ALA A 313 -3.17 -24.31 3.93
C ALA A 313 -3.16 -24.17 2.41
N VAL A 314 -2.90 -22.96 1.89
CA VAL A 314 -3.00 -22.64 0.47
C VAL A 314 -1.98 -21.59 0.04
N THR A 315 -1.49 -21.70 -1.20
CA THR A 315 -0.78 -20.62 -1.91
C THR A 315 -1.28 -20.52 -3.34
N ALA A 316 -0.70 -19.66 -4.17
CA ALA A 316 -1.15 -19.49 -5.55
C ALA A 316 0.00 -19.68 -6.55
N LEU A 317 -0.27 -20.38 -7.63
CA LEU A 317 0.58 -20.49 -8.81
C LEU A 317 0.60 -19.15 -9.58
N PRO A 318 1.58 -18.95 -10.48
CA PRO A 318 1.70 -17.72 -11.26
C PRO A 318 0.45 -17.35 -12.06
N ASP A 319 -0.31 -18.33 -12.54
CA ASP A 319 -1.55 -18.11 -13.29
C ASP A 319 -2.76 -17.76 -12.40
N GLY A 320 -2.56 -17.68 -11.08
CA GLY A 320 -3.56 -17.39 -10.06
C GLY A 320 -4.40 -18.60 -9.63
N THR A 321 -4.06 -19.82 -10.05
CA THR A 321 -4.67 -21.03 -9.49
C THR A 321 -4.20 -21.21 -8.05
N VAL A 322 -5.13 -21.26 -7.12
CA VAL A 322 -4.84 -21.53 -5.70
C VAL A 322 -4.64 -23.02 -5.53
N ILE A 323 -3.50 -23.42 -4.99
CA ILE A 323 -3.20 -24.81 -4.63
C ILE A 323 -3.34 -25.00 -3.13
N GLY A 324 -3.79 -26.17 -2.70
CA GLY A 324 -3.96 -26.45 -1.28
C GLY A 324 -4.11 -27.94 -0.98
N TYR A 325 -3.75 -28.32 0.24
CA TYR A 325 -3.96 -29.66 0.76
C TYR A 325 -5.35 -29.78 1.38
N PRO A 326 -6.32 -30.47 0.77
CA PRO A 326 -7.74 -30.42 1.15
C PRO A 326 -8.04 -30.68 2.63
N PRO A 327 -7.36 -31.59 3.35
CA PRO A 327 -7.63 -31.79 4.77
C PRO A 327 -7.44 -30.53 5.63
N LEU A 328 -6.55 -29.62 5.23
CA LEU A 328 -6.20 -28.41 5.97
C LEU A 328 -6.94 -27.16 5.48
N VAL A 329 -7.63 -27.23 4.35
CA VAL A 329 -8.41 -26.11 3.84
C VAL A 329 -9.81 -26.11 4.45
N ASP A 330 -10.23 -25.00 5.04
CA ASP A 330 -11.55 -24.89 5.67
C ASP A 330 -12.67 -24.83 4.62
N ASP A 331 -12.54 -23.98 3.59
CA ASP A 331 -13.51 -23.83 2.51
C ASP A 331 -12.80 -23.56 1.17
N PRO A 332 -12.58 -24.60 0.34
CA PRO A 332 -11.96 -24.42 -0.98
C PRO A 332 -12.84 -23.63 -1.98
N ALA A 333 -14.16 -23.53 -1.74
CA ALA A 333 -15.07 -22.86 -2.67
C ALA A 333 -14.95 -21.33 -2.64
N VAL A 334 -14.22 -20.78 -1.67
CA VAL A 334 -13.95 -19.35 -1.60
C VAL A 334 -12.99 -18.87 -2.70
N PHE A 335 -12.22 -19.80 -3.29
CA PHE A 335 -11.24 -19.51 -4.34
C PHE A 335 -11.84 -19.74 -5.73
N ASP A 336 -11.68 -18.78 -6.64
CA ASP A 336 -12.20 -18.87 -8.01
C ASP A 336 -11.67 -20.11 -8.77
N ARG A 337 -10.39 -20.46 -8.54
CA ARG A 337 -9.73 -21.65 -9.07
C ARG A 337 -8.96 -22.33 -7.95
N PHE A 338 -9.30 -23.56 -7.65
CA PHE A 338 -8.65 -24.37 -6.63
C PHE A 338 -8.16 -25.69 -7.20
N LEU A 339 -6.92 -26.05 -6.92
CA LEU A 339 -6.29 -27.32 -7.27
C LEU A 339 -5.80 -28.02 -6.00
N ALA A 340 -6.31 -29.22 -5.76
CA ALA A 340 -5.88 -30.06 -4.67
C ALA A 340 -4.48 -30.62 -4.92
N VAL A 341 -3.60 -30.57 -3.92
CA VAL A 341 -2.28 -31.23 -3.92
C VAL A 341 -2.29 -32.44 -2.99
N PRO A 342 -1.46 -33.48 -3.29
CA PRO A 342 -1.48 -34.73 -2.53
C PRO A 342 -0.74 -34.67 -1.20
N GLU A 343 0.08 -33.64 -0.95
CA GLU A 343 0.96 -33.53 0.23
C GLU A 343 0.74 -32.16 0.90
N GLU A 344 0.87 -32.12 2.22
CA GLU A 344 0.70 -30.90 3.01
C GLU A 344 1.67 -29.79 2.58
N ALA A 345 2.99 -30.09 2.58
CA ALA A 345 4.01 -29.14 2.18
C ALA A 345 3.90 -28.73 0.70
N GLY A 346 3.19 -29.52 -0.13
CA GLY A 346 2.88 -29.20 -1.51
C GLY A 346 1.91 -28.05 -1.71
N ALA A 347 1.20 -27.63 -0.66
CA ALA A 347 0.34 -26.45 -0.70
C ALA A 347 1.12 -25.13 -0.74
N HIS A 348 2.45 -25.19 -0.59
CA HIS A 348 3.28 -24.02 -0.38
C HIS A 348 4.24 -23.80 -1.56
N VAL A 349 4.04 -22.70 -2.28
CA VAL A 349 4.95 -22.27 -3.35
C VAL A 349 5.38 -20.83 -3.17
N VAL A 350 6.63 -20.54 -3.47
CA VAL A 350 7.12 -19.19 -3.74
C VAL A 350 7.25 -19.03 -5.25
N VAL A 351 6.46 -18.13 -5.82
CA VAL A 351 6.59 -17.80 -7.24
C VAL A 351 7.96 -17.12 -7.45
N LEU A 352 8.84 -17.68 -8.27
CA LEU A 352 10.14 -17.11 -8.61
C LEU A 352 10.08 -16.32 -9.92
N ALA A 353 9.34 -16.82 -10.91
CA ALA A 353 9.07 -16.18 -12.18
C ALA A 353 7.68 -16.62 -12.68
N ASP A 354 7.27 -16.13 -13.84
CA ASP A 354 5.94 -16.45 -14.42
C ASP A 354 5.78 -17.97 -14.72
N ASP A 355 6.90 -18.66 -14.90
CA ASP A 355 6.96 -20.09 -15.21
C ASP A 355 7.70 -20.92 -14.16
N THR A 356 8.12 -20.32 -13.05
CA THR A 356 9.01 -20.97 -12.08
C THR A 356 8.54 -20.75 -10.66
N VAL A 357 8.48 -21.84 -9.89
CA VAL A 357 8.11 -21.81 -8.47
C VAL A 357 9.17 -22.54 -7.63
N LEU A 358 9.28 -22.17 -6.36
CA LEU A 358 10.10 -22.87 -5.36
C LEU A 358 9.17 -23.61 -4.40
N MET A 359 9.52 -24.86 -4.10
CA MET A 359 8.77 -25.78 -3.23
C MET A 359 9.69 -26.48 -2.24
N ALA A 360 9.12 -27.00 -1.16
CA ALA A 360 9.83 -27.79 -0.19
C ALA A 360 10.15 -29.21 -0.73
N ALA A 361 11.31 -29.75 -0.36
CA ALA A 361 11.73 -31.10 -0.73
C ALA A 361 10.85 -32.21 -0.13
N SER A 362 10.11 -31.92 0.93
CA SER A 362 9.14 -32.79 1.58
C SER A 362 7.89 -33.12 0.77
N ALA A 363 7.68 -32.44 -0.42
CA ALA A 363 6.49 -32.60 -1.25
C ALA A 363 6.79 -33.04 -2.70
N PRO A 364 7.45 -34.21 -2.93
CA PRO A 364 7.88 -34.60 -4.26
C PRO A 364 6.72 -34.91 -5.24
N GLN A 365 5.59 -35.43 -4.76
CA GLN A 365 4.44 -35.72 -5.61
C GLN A 365 3.74 -34.43 -6.06
N SER A 366 3.65 -33.45 -5.17
CA SER A 366 3.09 -32.14 -5.46
C SER A 366 4.00 -31.36 -6.42
N ALA A 367 5.33 -31.46 -6.27
CA ALA A 367 6.29 -30.90 -7.20
C ALA A 367 6.09 -31.49 -8.63
N ALA A 368 6.00 -32.82 -8.75
CA ALA A 368 5.72 -33.47 -10.02
C ALA A 368 4.37 -33.07 -10.63
N LEU A 369 3.33 -32.87 -9.80
CA LEU A 369 2.05 -32.32 -10.25
C LEU A 369 2.22 -30.93 -10.84
N VAL A 370 2.92 -30.03 -10.14
CA VAL A 370 3.14 -28.64 -10.58
C VAL A 370 3.99 -28.59 -11.86
N GLU A 371 5.00 -29.48 -12.00
CA GLU A 371 5.77 -29.65 -13.25
C GLU A 371 4.88 -30.12 -14.40
N SER A 372 3.92 -31.01 -14.15
CA SER A 372 2.97 -31.47 -15.18
C SER A 372 2.06 -30.36 -15.71
N LEU A 373 1.89 -29.26 -14.97
CA LEU A 373 1.18 -28.05 -15.38
C LEU A 373 2.05 -27.10 -16.23
N GLY A 374 3.33 -27.44 -16.43
CA GLY A 374 4.27 -26.67 -17.25
C GLY A 374 5.16 -25.69 -16.48
N TYR A 375 5.16 -25.74 -15.15
CA TYR A 375 6.04 -24.91 -14.33
C TYR A 375 7.39 -25.60 -14.07
N ARG A 376 8.44 -24.83 -14.01
CA ARG A 376 9.74 -25.28 -13.48
C ARG A 376 9.69 -25.23 -11.95
N VAL A 377 10.01 -26.33 -11.30
CA VAL A 377 10.04 -26.40 -9.84
C VAL A 377 11.49 -26.38 -9.36
N VAL A 378 11.81 -25.43 -8.48
CA VAL A 378 13.05 -25.37 -7.71
C VAL A 378 12.75 -25.97 -6.33
N VAL A 379 13.51 -26.95 -5.93
CA VAL A 379 13.28 -27.68 -4.66
C VAL A 379 14.35 -27.30 -3.65
N VAL A 380 13.92 -27.02 -2.40
CA VAL A 380 14.78 -26.71 -1.26
C VAL A 380 14.37 -27.54 -0.05
N ASP A 381 15.34 -27.99 0.74
CA ASP A 381 15.05 -28.59 2.03
C ASP A 381 14.86 -27.51 3.10
N ILE A 382 13.72 -27.53 3.78
CA ILE A 382 13.37 -26.63 4.89
C ILE A 382 12.81 -27.44 6.07
N SER A 383 13.19 -28.69 6.19
CA SER A 383 12.60 -29.62 7.15
C SER A 383 12.72 -29.18 8.62
N GLU A 384 13.75 -28.41 8.99
CA GLU A 384 13.84 -27.86 10.35
C GLU A 384 12.82 -26.75 10.60
N PHE A 385 12.50 -25.94 9.59
CA PHE A 385 11.47 -24.91 9.68
C PHE A 385 10.05 -25.50 9.66
N GLU A 386 9.82 -26.60 8.95
CA GLU A 386 8.54 -27.32 8.95
C GLU A 386 8.17 -27.83 10.35
N LYS A 387 9.16 -28.20 11.19
CA LYS A 387 8.94 -28.55 12.60
C LYS A 387 8.45 -27.38 13.48
N LEU A 388 8.47 -26.17 12.94
CA LEU A 388 8.00 -24.94 13.56
C LEU A 388 6.79 -24.34 12.83
N GLU A 389 6.02 -25.15 12.11
CA GLU A 389 4.88 -24.71 11.29
C GLU A 389 5.29 -23.74 10.16
N GLY A 390 6.59 -23.63 9.85
CA GLY A 390 7.12 -22.81 8.79
C GLY A 390 6.99 -23.48 7.42
N CYS A 391 6.85 -22.67 6.39
CA CYS A 391 6.82 -23.12 5.01
C CYS A 391 7.70 -22.21 4.12
N VAL A 392 7.90 -22.58 2.86
CA VAL A 392 8.77 -21.83 1.94
C VAL A 392 8.39 -20.36 1.79
N THR A 393 7.11 -20.00 1.98
CA THR A 393 6.67 -18.59 1.89
C THR A 393 7.08 -17.77 3.11
N CYS A 394 7.15 -18.41 4.30
CA CYS A 394 7.40 -17.75 5.58
C CYS A 394 8.80 -17.13 5.68
N LEU A 395 9.78 -17.73 4.97
CA LEU A 395 11.19 -17.39 5.07
C LEU A 395 11.60 -16.11 4.31
N SER A 396 10.70 -15.48 3.54
CA SER A 396 11.05 -14.26 2.81
C SER A 396 9.85 -13.36 2.53
N VAL A 397 10.14 -12.06 2.35
CA VAL A 397 9.21 -11.08 1.81
C VAL A 397 9.66 -10.67 0.41
N ARG A 398 8.85 -10.95 -0.60
CA ARG A 398 9.19 -10.67 -2.00
C ARG A 398 8.68 -9.29 -2.42
N VAL A 399 9.61 -8.45 -2.86
CA VAL A 399 9.33 -7.12 -3.43
C VAL A 399 9.58 -7.20 -4.93
N ARG A 400 8.52 -7.01 -5.71
CA ARG A 400 8.54 -7.07 -7.18
C ARG A 400 8.31 -5.71 -7.79
N PRO A 401 8.71 -5.51 -9.07
CA PRO A 401 8.45 -4.28 -9.82
C PRO A 401 6.99 -3.88 -9.85
#